data_86f4732b725286a559ea2fc99580bfdc
#
_entry.id   86f4732b725286a559ea2fc99580bfdc
#
_cell.length_a   1.000
_cell.length_b   1.000
_cell.length_c   1.000
_cell.angle_alpha   90.00
_cell.angle_beta   90.00
_cell.angle_gamma   90.00
#
_symmetry.space_group_name_H-M   'P 1'
#
loop_
_entity.id
_entity.type
_entity.pdbx_description
1 polymer ?
#
loop_
_entity_poly.entity_id
_entity_poly.type
_entity_poly.pdbx_seq_one_letter_code
_entity_poly.pdbx_strand_id
1 'polypeptide(L)'
;LTMPKTELVSASVDGAICYITLDRAAKYNAMNVQMINELCMMFEWSASRSVGQTGELFDESGNPYLRVIVLRGAGKHFCAGADINMMRDAGANTPEENRLDSERLDRLFNGLWSHPCFTIGAIGGVALGGGAGLVACLDHVIAKDDVKIALSEGKLGILPAVIGPYVYRRLGSACFRRLAMQASRINASEALRTGFIEQVVESTEAMDEAVEQL
;
A
#
# COMPACT_ATOMS: atom_id res chain seq x y z
N LEU A 1 10.65 12.03 17.67
CA LEU A 1 9.62 11.00 17.90
C LEU A 1 10.24 9.62 17.70
N THR A 2 10.06 8.72 18.67
CA THR A 2 10.52 7.33 18.58
C THR A 2 9.64 6.56 17.57
N MET A 3 10.24 5.64 16.80
CA MET A 3 9.50 4.76 15.88
C MET A 3 8.41 4.00 16.66
N PRO A 4 7.17 3.95 16.16
CA PRO A 4 6.09 3.20 16.80
C PRO A 4 6.45 1.72 16.96
N LYS A 5 6.03 1.12 18.08
CA LYS A 5 6.08 -0.34 18.26
C LYS A 5 4.85 -0.96 17.62
N THR A 6 5.06 -1.90 16.75
CA THR A 6 4.02 -2.56 15.93
C THR A 6 4.23 -4.08 15.94
N GLU A 7 3.18 -4.85 15.67
CA GLU A 7 3.19 -6.31 15.66
C GLU A 7 2.97 -6.90 14.26
N LEU A 8 2.13 -6.24 13.46
CA LEU A 8 1.74 -6.69 12.12
C LEU A 8 2.36 -5.86 10.99
N VAL A 9 3.10 -4.82 11.37
CA VAL A 9 3.87 -3.98 10.46
C VAL A 9 5.27 -3.85 11.02
N SER A 10 6.28 -4.20 10.26
CA SER A 10 7.67 -3.97 10.64
C SER A 10 8.25 -2.79 9.85
N ALA A 11 9.22 -2.08 10.44
CA ALA A 11 9.90 -0.99 9.76
C ALA A 11 11.38 -0.96 10.11
N SER A 12 12.19 -0.51 9.14
CA SER A 12 13.61 -0.23 9.32
C SER A 12 13.99 1.04 8.56
N VAL A 13 15.00 1.73 9.05
CA VAL A 13 15.53 2.94 8.42
C VAL A 13 16.98 2.70 8.04
N ASP A 14 17.29 3.02 6.80
CA ASP A 14 18.66 3.04 6.27
C ASP A 14 18.90 4.40 5.61
N GLY A 15 19.74 5.22 6.25
CA GLY A 15 19.96 6.60 5.81
C GLY A 15 18.67 7.40 5.72
N ALA A 16 18.31 7.85 4.52
CA ALA A 16 17.11 8.64 4.26
C ALA A 16 15.92 7.78 3.75
N ILE A 17 16.02 6.46 3.80
CA ILE A 17 15.03 5.50 3.32
C ILE A 17 14.38 4.79 4.51
N CYS A 18 13.05 4.75 4.54
CA CYS A 18 12.29 3.94 5.49
C CYS A 18 11.62 2.78 4.75
N TYR A 19 11.96 1.56 5.12
CA TYR A 19 11.30 0.35 4.64
C TYR A 19 10.16 0.00 5.58
N ILE A 20 8.94 -0.05 5.08
CA ILE A 20 7.73 -0.44 5.82
C ILE A 20 7.23 -1.76 5.22
N THR A 21 7.10 -2.78 6.04
CA THR A 21 6.73 -4.13 5.62
C THR A 21 5.42 -4.56 6.27
N LEU A 22 4.43 -4.93 5.46
CA LEU A 22 3.25 -5.63 5.95
C LEU A 22 3.70 -7.02 6.40
N ASP A 23 3.58 -7.34 7.69
CA ASP A 23 4.17 -8.53 8.31
C ASP A 23 3.10 -9.47 8.88
N ARG A 24 2.28 -9.98 8.00
CA ARG A 24 1.22 -10.97 8.30
C ARG A 24 1.17 -12.04 7.20
N ALA A 25 2.33 -12.57 6.83
CA ALA A 25 2.50 -13.47 5.68
C ALA A 25 1.58 -14.70 5.72
N ALA A 26 1.31 -15.27 6.91
CA ALA A 26 0.40 -16.40 7.10
C ALA A 26 -1.06 -16.12 6.67
N LYS A 27 -1.44 -14.87 6.51
CA LYS A 27 -2.74 -14.40 6.01
C LYS A 27 -2.60 -13.59 4.71
N TYR A 28 -1.51 -13.83 3.95
CA TYR A 28 -1.21 -13.11 2.70
C TYR A 28 -1.22 -11.58 2.87
N ASN A 29 -0.80 -11.12 4.06
CA ASN A 29 -0.82 -9.72 4.47
C ASN A 29 -2.20 -9.04 4.34
N ALA A 30 -3.28 -9.80 4.50
CA ALA A 30 -4.63 -9.25 4.57
C ALA A 30 -4.74 -8.30 5.76
N MET A 31 -5.32 -7.12 5.53
CA MET A 31 -5.40 -6.04 6.50
C MET A 31 -6.60 -6.24 7.42
N ASN A 32 -6.34 -6.40 8.70
CA ASN A 32 -7.31 -6.26 9.78
C ASN A 32 -7.21 -4.85 10.39
N VAL A 33 -8.10 -4.55 11.33
CA VAL A 33 -8.14 -3.23 12.00
C VAL A 33 -6.79 -2.87 12.66
N GLN A 34 -6.13 -3.86 13.31
CA GLN A 34 -4.83 -3.63 13.93
C GLN A 34 -3.76 -3.21 12.89
N MET A 35 -3.61 -3.98 11.81
CA MET A 35 -2.63 -3.65 10.76
C MET A 35 -2.91 -2.29 10.10
N ILE A 36 -4.18 -1.94 9.86
CA ILE A 36 -4.56 -0.64 9.32
C ILE A 36 -4.11 0.48 10.27
N ASN A 37 -4.38 0.35 11.57
CA ASN A 37 -3.96 1.34 12.56
C ASN A 37 -2.43 1.44 12.65
N GLU A 38 -1.72 0.32 12.62
CA GLU A 38 -0.25 0.28 12.65
C GLU A 38 0.36 0.93 11.41
N LEU A 39 -0.20 0.70 10.22
CA LEU A 39 0.21 1.38 8.99
C LEU A 39 -0.02 2.90 9.08
N CYS A 40 -1.18 3.34 9.58
CA CYS A 40 -1.44 4.76 9.80
C CYS A 40 -0.41 5.38 10.74
N MET A 41 -0.09 4.72 11.86
CA MET A 41 0.93 5.20 12.80
C MET A 41 2.31 5.29 12.13
N MET A 42 2.68 4.31 11.31
CA MET A 42 3.96 4.33 10.59
C MET A 42 4.03 5.44 9.55
N PHE A 43 2.97 5.66 8.79
CA PHE A 43 2.92 6.75 7.81
C PHE A 43 2.98 8.12 8.50
N GLU A 44 2.28 8.32 9.60
CA GLU A 44 2.33 9.57 10.38
C GLU A 44 3.71 9.81 10.99
N TRP A 45 4.31 8.77 11.56
CA TRP A 45 5.66 8.85 12.13
C TRP A 45 6.69 9.18 11.05
N SER A 46 6.68 8.45 9.93
CA SER A 46 7.64 8.68 8.84
C SER A 46 7.44 10.05 8.17
N ALA A 47 6.19 10.48 8.01
CA ALA A 47 5.90 11.82 7.52
C ALA A 47 6.48 12.92 8.44
N SER A 48 6.33 12.77 9.76
CA SER A 48 6.88 13.73 10.74
C SER A 48 8.42 13.81 10.71
N ARG A 49 9.08 12.80 10.17
CA ARG A 49 10.55 12.73 10.02
C ARG A 49 11.02 12.93 8.58
N SER A 50 10.18 13.44 7.73
CA SER A 50 10.51 13.66 6.33
C SER A 50 11.11 15.06 6.09
N VAL A 51 11.96 15.16 5.08
CA VAL A 51 12.43 16.44 4.55
C VAL A 51 11.25 17.32 4.12
N GLY A 52 10.22 16.74 3.53
CA GLY A 52 9.04 17.48 3.08
C GLY A 52 8.25 18.14 4.22
N GLN A 53 8.27 17.54 5.42
CA GLN A 53 7.60 18.10 6.60
C GLN A 53 8.50 19.06 7.40
N THR A 54 9.79 18.73 7.52
CA THR A 54 10.74 19.51 8.37
C THR A 54 11.39 20.66 7.63
N GLY A 55 11.54 20.54 6.31
CA GLY A 55 12.31 21.48 5.49
C GLY A 55 13.85 21.32 5.62
N GLU A 56 14.29 20.35 6.44
CA GLU A 56 15.70 20.13 6.77
C GLU A 56 16.18 18.78 6.21
N LEU A 57 17.46 18.67 5.84
CA LEU A 57 18.06 17.43 5.36
C LEU A 57 18.53 16.52 6.48
N PHE A 58 18.94 17.12 7.62
CA PHE A 58 19.50 16.41 8.77
C PHE A 58 18.90 16.95 10.07
N ASP A 59 18.79 16.08 11.07
CA ASP A 59 18.43 16.48 12.43
C ASP A 59 19.62 17.11 13.18
N GLU A 60 19.38 17.60 14.40
CA GLU A 60 20.41 18.23 15.25
C GLU A 60 21.59 17.29 15.58
N SER A 61 21.38 15.98 15.47
CA SER A 61 22.42 14.95 15.71
C SER A 61 23.13 14.53 14.43
N GLY A 62 22.79 15.10 13.27
CA GLY A 62 23.38 14.80 11.98
C GLY A 62 22.80 13.57 11.30
N ASN A 63 21.68 13.01 11.80
CA ASN A 63 20.99 11.93 11.11
C ASN A 63 20.12 12.48 9.98
N PRO A 64 20.08 11.81 8.81
CA PRO A 64 19.25 12.28 7.70
C PRO A 64 17.76 12.17 8.02
N TYR A 65 16.99 13.17 7.60
CA TYR A 65 15.54 13.04 7.51
C TYR A 65 15.14 12.17 6.32
N LEU A 66 13.96 11.55 6.42
CA LEU A 66 13.45 10.63 5.41
C LEU A 66 13.10 11.35 4.10
N ARG A 67 13.44 10.74 2.98
CA ARG A 67 13.11 11.18 1.62
C ARG A 67 12.32 10.14 0.86
N VAL A 68 12.50 8.86 1.20
CA VAL A 68 11.89 7.74 0.51
C VAL A 68 11.22 6.79 1.50
N ILE A 69 10.03 6.31 1.14
CA ILE A 69 9.35 5.20 1.79
C ILE A 69 9.30 4.04 0.80
N VAL A 70 9.72 2.86 1.24
CA VAL A 70 9.56 1.62 0.48
C VAL A 70 8.52 0.76 1.19
N LEU A 71 7.36 0.54 0.55
CA LEU A 71 6.30 -0.32 1.07
C LEU A 71 6.39 -1.70 0.42
N ARG A 72 6.43 -2.75 1.24
CA ARG A 72 6.52 -4.14 0.79
C ARG A 72 5.72 -5.09 1.69
N GLY A 73 5.53 -6.34 1.25
CA GLY A 73 4.90 -7.39 2.04
C GLY A 73 5.90 -8.48 2.40
N ALA A 74 5.82 -8.98 3.63
CA ALA A 74 6.56 -10.17 4.06
C ALA A 74 6.10 -11.41 3.30
N GLY A 75 7.03 -12.29 2.95
CA GLY A 75 6.77 -13.53 2.24
C GLY A 75 6.46 -13.29 0.75
N LYS A 76 5.62 -14.16 0.18
CA LYS A 76 5.35 -14.18 -1.26
C LYS A 76 4.42 -13.06 -1.74
N HIS A 77 3.46 -12.65 -0.90
CA HIS A 77 2.34 -11.81 -1.32
C HIS A 77 2.44 -10.40 -0.73
N PHE A 78 2.14 -9.40 -1.54
CA PHE A 78 2.10 -8.03 -1.07
C PHE A 78 0.93 -7.82 -0.08
N CYS A 79 -0.32 -7.94 -0.54
CA CYS A 79 -1.49 -7.75 0.29
C CYS A 79 -2.76 -8.32 -0.38
N ALA A 80 -3.45 -9.22 0.30
CA ALA A 80 -4.68 -9.83 -0.21
C ALA A 80 -5.94 -8.96 0.00
N GLY A 81 -5.79 -7.73 0.52
CA GLY A 81 -6.90 -6.81 0.76
C GLY A 81 -7.40 -6.84 2.19
N ALA A 82 -8.68 -6.54 2.40
CA ALA A 82 -9.30 -6.60 3.73
C ALA A 82 -9.40 -8.03 4.25
N ASP A 83 -9.15 -8.21 5.55
CA ASP A 83 -9.33 -9.50 6.21
C ASP A 83 -10.79 -9.96 6.12
N ILE A 84 -11.00 -11.24 5.78
CA ILE A 84 -12.34 -11.81 5.59
C ILE A 84 -13.22 -11.68 6.84
N ASN A 85 -12.63 -11.81 8.03
CA ASN A 85 -13.38 -11.64 9.27
C ASN A 85 -13.85 -10.20 9.43
N MET A 86 -12.98 -9.22 9.16
CA MET A 86 -13.34 -7.81 9.20
C MET A 86 -14.47 -7.50 8.19
N MET A 87 -14.43 -8.07 6.99
CA MET A 87 -15.49 -7.90 5.97
C MET A 87 -16.81 -8.54 6.39
N ARG A 88 -16.76 -9.72 7.01
CA ARG A 88 -17.96 -10.39 7.51
C ARG A 88 -18.62 -9.61 8.66
N ASP A 89 -17.80 -9.11 9.58
CA ASP A 89 -18.26 -8.33 10.73
C ASP A 89 -18.88 -7.00 10.26
N ALA A 90 -18.33 -6.36 9.22
CA ALA A 90 -18.90 -5.16 8.61
C ALA A 90 -20.35 -5.37 8.11
N GLY A 91 -20.71 -6.58 7.69
CA GLY A 91 -22.10 -6.90 7.30
C GLY A 91 -23.09 -6.90 8.46
N ALA A 92 -22.62 -7.02 9.72
CA ALA A 92 -23.43 -6.99 10.93
C ALA A 92 -23.34 -5.63 11.67
N ASN A 93 -22.47 -4.74 11.23
CA ASN A 93 -22.24 -3.43 11.85
C ASN A 93 -23.42 -2.47 11.61
N THR A 94 -23.59 -1.55 12.55
CA THR A 94 -24.47 -0.40 12.38
C THR A 94 -23.92 0.54 11.28
N PRO A 95 -24.76 1.44 10.71
CA PRO A 95 -24.29 2.45 9.75
C PRO A 95 -23.17 3.34 10.32
N GLU A 96 -23.20 3.64 11.63
CA GLU A 96 -22.17 4.45 12.28
C GLU A 96 -20.83 3.69 12.38
N GLU A 97 -20.85 2.42 12.75
CA GLU A 97 -19.63 1.58 12.76
C GLU A 97 -19.02 1.44 11.37
N ASN A 98 -19.84 1.25 10.34
CA ASN A 98 -19.38 1.19 8.95
C ASN A 98 -18.80 2.54 8.47
N ARG A 99 -19.34 3.67 8.95
CA ARG A 99 -18.77 4.99 8.69
C ARG A 99 -17.37 5.13 9.30
N LEU A 100 -17.21 4.74 10.55
CA LEU A 100 -15.92 4.76 11.25
C LEU A 100 -14.89 3.84 10.58
N ASP A 101 -15.29 2.68 10.11
CA ASP A 101 -14.41 1.77 9.36
C ASP A 101 -13.99 2.38 8.01
N SER A 102 -14.90 3.05 7.33
CA SER A 102 -14.59 3.75 6.08
C SER A 102 -13.63 4.92 6.29
N GLU A 103 -13.82 5.69 7.37
CA GLU A 103 -12.91 6.78 7.75
C GLU A 103 -11.51 6.27 8.10
N ARG A 104 -11.41 5.12 8.77
CA ARG A 104 -10.12 4.47 9.06
C ARG A 104 -9.39 4.06 7.78
N LEU A 105 -10.10 3.50 6.83
CA LEU A 105 -9.54 3.14 5.52
C LEU A 105 -9.15 4.39 4.72
N ASP A 106 -9.97 5.42 4.73
CA ASP A 106 -9.63 6.70 4.08
C ASP A 106 -8.36 7.30 4.67
N ARG A 107 -8.22 7.32 6.00
CA ARG A 107 -6.99 7.77 6.68
C ARG A 107 -5.77 6.96 6.22
N LEU A 108 -5.88 5.65 6.06
CA LEU A 108 -4.81 4.78 5.56
C LEU A 108 -4.38 5.18 4.14
N PHE A 109 -5.32 5.19 3.21
CA PHE A 109 -5.00 5.47 1.79
C PHE A 109 -4.57 6.91 1.57
N ASN A 110 -5.26 7.87 2.18
CA ASN A 110 -4.88 9.27 2.08
C ASN A 110 -3.52 9.55 2.72
N GLY A 111 -3.20 8.90 3.85
CA GLY A 111 -1.91 9.02 4.53
C GLY A 111 -0.75 8.55 3.67
N LEU A 112 -0.94 7.47 2.88
CA LEU A 112 0.06 6.99 1.94
C LEU A 112 0.12 7.89 0.68
N TRP A 113 -1.03 8.22 0.11
CA TRP A 113 -1.10 9.01 -1.12
C TRP A 113 -0.58 10.44 -0.98
N SER A 114 -0.79 11.07 0.16
CA SER A 114 -0.30 12.42 0.46
C SER A 114 1.02 12.45 1.23
N HIS A 115 1.71 11.30 1.31
CA HIS A 115 2.95 11.20 2.06
C HIS A 115 4.02 12.16 1.51
N PRO A 116 4.72 12.93 2.38
CA PRO A 116 5.70 13.94 1.93
C PRO A 116 7.01 13.36 1.39
N CYS A 117 7.27 12.06 1.58
CA CYS A 117 8.38 11.34 0.94
C CYS A 117 7.95 10.79 -0.42
N PHE A 118 8.91 10.53 -1.29
CA PHE A 118 8.68 9.70 -2.49
C PHE A 118 8.38 8.26 -2.06
N THR A 119 7.30 7.68 -2.56
CA THR A 119 6.80 6.38 -2.12
C THR A 119 6.98 5.32 -3.20
N ILE A 120 7.69 4.24 -2.85
CA ILE A 120 8.01 3.13 -3.74
C ILE A 120 7.29 1.88 -3.24
N GLY A 121 6.63 1.15 -4.14
CA GLY A 121 6.13 -0.19 -3.89
C GLY A 121 7.10 -1.25 -4.40
N ALA A 122 7.45 -2.20 -3.54
CA ALA A 122 8.20 -3.40 -3.90
C ALA A 122 7.28 -4.61 -3.70
N ILE A 123 6.58 -5.06 -4.76
CA ILE A 123 5.44 -5.96 -4.66
C ILE A 123 5.62 -7.27 -5.41
N GLY A 124 5.08 -8.35 -4.87
CA GLY A 124 5.03 -9.66 -5.51
C GLY A 124 3.74 -10.41 -5.19
N GLY A 125 3.49 -11.51 -5.87
CA GLY A 125 2.35 -12.37 -5.62
C GLY A 125 1.02 -11.66 -5.83
N VAL A 126 0.22 -11.41 -4.80
CA VAL A 126 -1.09 -10.76 -4.96
C VAL A 126 -1.17 -9.36 -4.34
N ALA A 127 -1.88 -8.46 -5.02
CA ALA A 127 -2.35 -7.17 -4.53
C ALA A 127 -3.84 -7.04 -4.89
N LEU A 128 -4.74 -7.35 -3.94
CA LEU A 128 -6.18 -7.48 -4.20
C LEU A 128 -6.97 -6.47 -3.37
N GLY A 129 -8.05 -5.94 -3.92
CA GLY A 129 -8.95 -5.01 -3.22
C GLY A 129 -8.17 -3.86 -2.56
N GLY A 130 -8.22 -3.75 -1.23
CA GLY A 130 -7.43 -2.76 -0.48
C GLY A 130 -5.92 -2.82 -0.75
N GLY A 131 -5.36 -4.01 -1.08
CA GLY A 131 -3.97 -4.16 -1.51
C GLY A 131 -3.69 -3.46 -2.84
N ALA A 132 -4.62 -3.56 -3.81
CA ALA A 132 -4.56 -2.79 -5.04
C ALA A 132 -4.72 -1.28 -4.77
N GLY A 133 -5.52 -0.91 -3.77
CA GLY A 133 -5.66 0.47 -3.28
C GLY A 133 -4.34 1.04 -2.77
N LEU A 134 -3.60 0.28 -1.95
CA LEU A 134 -2.25 0.68 -1.51
C LEU A 134 -1.31 0.91 -2.69
N VAL A 135 -1.30 -0.02 -3.67
CA VAL A 135 -0.49 0.13 -4.89
C VAL A 135 -0.85 1.42 -5.64
N ALA A 136 -2.14 1.73 -5.75
CA ALA A 136 -2.61 2.92 -6.46
C ALA A 136 -2.18 4.24 -5.79
N CYS A 137 -1.90 4.22 -4.48
CA CYS A 137 -1.45 5.39 -3.72
C CYS A 137 0.05 5.70 -3.84
N LEU A 138 0.85 4.76 -4.35
CA LEU A 138 2.31 4.89 -4.42
C LEU A 138 2.75 5.71 -5.64
N ASP A 139 3.89 6.40 -5.53
CA ASP A 139 4.45 7.19 -6.63
C ASP A 139 5.08 6.29 -7.69
N HIS A 140 5.80 5.23 -7.30
CA HIS A 140 6.46 4.30 -8.19
C HIS A 140 6.30 2.87 -7.70
N VAL A 141 6.02 1.92 -8.58
CA VAL A 141 5.80 0.52 -8.21
C VAL A 141 6.66 -0.40 -9.04
N ILE A 142 7.52 -1.15 -8.36
CA ILE A 142 8.30 -2.25 -8.91
C ILE A 142 7.61 -3.55 -8.51
N ALA A 143 7.27 -4.37 -9.48
CA ALA A 143 6.58 -5.64 -9.23
C ALA A 143 7.35 -6.82 -9.78
N LYS A 144 7.27 -7.95 -9.08
CA LYS A 144 7.72 -9.22 -9.64
C LYS A 144 6.80 -9.67 -10.77
N ASP A 145 7.33 -10.45 -11.68
CA ASP A 145 6.63 -11.01 -12.83
C ASP A 145 5.44 -11.91 -12.45
N ASP A 146 5.43 -12.46 -11.24
CA ASP A 146 4.35 -13.29 -10.70
C ASP A 146 3.16 -12.48 -10.15
N VAL A 147 3.24 -11.14 -10.14
CA VAL A 147 2.21 -10.27 -9.53
C VAL A 147 0.84 -10.45 -10.19
N LYS A 148 -0.19 -10.47 -9.36
CA LYS A 148 -1.60 -10.43 -9.76
C LYS A 148 -2.31 -9.31 -9.01
N ILE A 149 -2.88 -8.36 -9.73
CA ILE A 149 -3.60 -7.22 -9.18
C ILE A 149 -5.08 -7.33 -9.54
N ALA A 150 -5.97 -7.03 -8.61
CA ALA A 150 -7.41 -6.96 -8.91
C ALA A 150 -8.15 -6.00 -7.98
N LEU A 151 -9.18 -5.36 -8.53
CA LEU A 151 -10.24 -4.71 -7.76
C LEU A 151 -11.30 -5.78 -7.47
N SER A 152 -11.10 -6.54 -6.38
CA SER A 152 -11.87 -7.78 -6.12
C SER A 152 -13.26 -7.54 -5.52
N GLU A 153 -13.61 -6.31 -5.21
CA GLU A 153 -14.87 -5.89 -4.57
C GLU A 153 -16.10 -6.32 -5.41
N GLY A 154 -16.00 -6.23 -6.72
CA GLY A 154 -17.09 -6.66 -7.63
C GLY A 154 -17.47 -8.13 -7.50
N LYS A 155 -16.56 -9.02 -7.08
CA LYS A 155 -16.87 -10.43 -6.79
C LYS A 155 -17.73 -10.62 -5.56
N LEU A 156 -17.75 -9.63 -4.67
CA LEU A 156 -18.55 -9.61 -3.46
C LEU A 156 -19.84 -8.80 -3.63
N GLY A 157 -20.11 -8.32 -4.83
CA GLY A 157 -21.28 -7.48 -5.12
C GLY A 157 -21.22 -6.07 -4.54
N ILE A 158 -20.00 -5.58 -4.20
CA ILE A 158 -19.79 -4.24 -3.69
C ILE A 158 -18.91 -3.41 -4.63
N LEU A 159 -18.99 -2.09 -4.52
CA LEU A 159 -18.14 -1.18 -5.27
C LEU A 159 -16.83 -0.92 -4.55
N PRO A 160 -15.71 -0.72 -5.28
CA PRO A 160 -14.43 -0.30 -4.69
C PRO A 160 -14.47 1.19 -4.33
N ALA A 161 -15.39 1.59 -3.44
CA ALA A 161 -15.71 3.00 -3.19
C ALA A 161 -14.54 3.74 -2.52
N VAL A 162 -13.88 3.12 -1.55
CA VAL A 162 -12.80 3.77 -0.79
C VAL A 162 -11.52 3.88 -1.62
N ILE A 163 -11.15 2.81 -2.33
CA ILE A 163 -9.94 2.81 -3.17
C ILE A 163 -10.16 3.45 -4.55
N GLY A 164 -11.41 3.57 -4.97
CA GLY A 164 -11.81 4.02 -6.31
C GLY A 164 -11.16 5.34 -6.73
N PRO A 165 -11.17 6.41 -5.91
CA PRO A 165 -10.56 7.68 -6.27
C PRO A 165 -9.07 7.57 -6.60
N TYR A 166 -8.31 6.77 -5.85
CA TYR A 166 -6.87 6.56 -6.04
C TYR A 166 -6.59 5.76 -7.30
N VAL A 167 -7.33 4.66 -7.51
CA VAL A 167 -7.19 3.82 -8.71
C VAL A 167 -7.62 4.58 -9.97
N TYR A 168 -8.71 5.37 -9.88
CA TYR A 168 -9.16 6.21 -10.99
C TYR A 168 -8.09 7.24 -11.40
N ARG A 169 -7.46 7.91 -10.43
CA ARG A 169 -6.39 8.87 -10.71
C ARG A 169 -5.19 8.22 -11.38
N ARG A 170 -4.83 7.00 -10.94
CA ARG A 170 -3.68 6.27 -11.50
C ARG A 170 -3.93 5.74 -12.90
N LEU A 171 -5.11 5.17 -13.15
CA LEU A 171 -5.40 4.43 -14.38
C LEU A 171 -6.26 5.18 -15.40
N GLY A 172 -6.91 6.26 -14.98
CA GLY A 172 -7.94 6.92 -15.77
C GLY A 172 -9.28 6.18 -15.80
N SER A 173 -10.31 6.86 -16.31
CA SER A 173 -11.70 6.43 -16.24
C SER A 173 -11.95 5.07 -16.89
N ALA A 174 -11.52 4.89 -18.12
CA ALA A 174 -11.85 3.68 -18.89
C ALA A 174 -11.22 2.42 -18.28
N CYS A 175 -9.94 2.49 -17.89
CA CYS A 175 -9.24 1.38 -17.30
C CYS A 175 -9.79 1.03 -15.92
N PHE A 176 -10.00 2.04 -15.06
CA PHE A 176 -10.63 1.84 -13.74
C PHE A 176 -11.99 1.16 -13.85
N ARG A 177 -12.89 1.67 -14.71
CA ARG A 177 -14.23 1.10 -14.89
C ARG A 177 -14.16 -0.35 -15.36
N ARG A 178 -13.29 -0.64 -16.33
CA ARG A 178 -13.11 -2.01 -16.83
C ARG A 178 -12.67 -2.95 -15.71
N LEU A 179 -11.62 -2.60 -14.94
CA LEU A 179 -11.11 -3.45 -13.89
C LEU A 179 -12.09 -3.61 -12.72
N ALA A 180 -12.78 -2.54 -12.33
CA ALA A 180 -13.78 -2.58 -11.27
C ALA A 180 -14.98 -3.48 -11.63
N MET A 181 -15.48 -3.38 -12.88
CA MET A 181 -16.63 -4.15 -13.33
C MET A 181 -16.31 -5.62 -13.62
N GLN A 182 -15.13 -5.89 -14.15
CA GLN A 182 -14.70 -7.27 -14.44
C GLN A 182 -14.24 -8.00 -13.18
N ALA A 183 -13.71 -7.28 -12.19
CA ALA A 183 -13.13 -7.82 -10.96
C ALA A 183 -12.14 -8.99 -11.22
N SER A 184 -11.51 -9.00 -12.39
CA SER A 184 -10.56 -10.02 -12.81
C SER A 184 -9.15 -9.65 -12.35
N ARG A 185 -8.32 -10.68 -12.17
CA ARG A 185 -6.90 -10.47 -11.88
C ARG A 185 -6.15 -10.15 -13.17
N ILE A 186 -5.41 -9.04 -13.18
CA ILE A 186 -4.45 -8.72 -14.23
C ILE A 186 -3.07 -9.21 -13.83
N ASN A 187 -2.26 -9.61 -14.80
CA ASN A 187 -0.87 -10.03 -14.59
C ASN A 187 0.10 -8.84 -14.66
N ALA A 188 1.40 -9.10 -14.43
CA ALA A 188 2.45 -8.08 -14.46
C ALA A 188 2.49 -7.30 -15.78
N SER A 189 2.40 -7.99 -16.92
CA SER A 189 2.43 -7.35 -18.25
C SER A 189 1.24 -6.41 -18.47
N GLU A 190 0.04 -6.82 -18.07
CA GLU A 190 -1.15 -5.96 -18.16
C GLU A 190 -1.09 -4.81 -17.16
N ALA A 191 -0.60 -5.05 -15.94
CA ALA A 191 -0.42 -4.02 -14.93
C ALA A 191 0.58 -2.93 -15.39
N LEU A 192 1.68 -3.33 -16.02
CA LEU A 192 2.64 -2.42 -16.62
C LEU A 192 2.00 -1.61 -17.77
N ARG A 193 1.32 -2.30 -18.69
CA ARG A 193 0.67 -1.65 -19.84
C ARG A 193 -0.42 -0.66 -19.44
N THR A 194 -1.10 -0.89 -18.33
CA THR A 194 -2.17 -0.02 -17.84
C THR A 194 -1.67 1.12 -16.94
N GLY A 195 -0.40 1.13 -16.56
CA GLY A 195 0.16 2.10 -15.63
C GLY A 195 -0.16 1.82 -14.16
N PHE A 196 -0.59 0.58 -13.84
CA PHE A 196 -0.77 0.18 -12.45
C PHE A 196 0.57 0.01 -11.74
N ILE A 197 1.59 -0.42 -12.47
CA ILE A 197 2.98 -0.52 -12.04
C ILE A 197 3.90 0.11 -13.08
N GLU A 198 5.12 0.51 -12.69
CA GLU A 198 6.09 1.17 -13.54
C GLU A 198 7.20 0.23 -14.01
N GLN A 199 7.50 -0.83 -13.25
CA GLN A 199 8.60 -1.75 -13.57
C GLN A 199 8.24 -3.19 -13.22
N VAL A 200 8.73 -4.13 -14.04
CA VAL A 200 8.64 -5.59 -13.78
C VAL A 200 10.04 -6.16 -13.66
N VAL A 201 10.25 -6.99 -12.65
CA VAL A 201 11.51 -7.68 -12.38
C VAL A 201 11.26 -9.18 -12.16
N GLU A 202 12.31 -10.01 -12.32
CA GLU A 202 12.17 -11.46 -12.30
C GLU A 202 12.38 -12.07 -10.90
N SER A 203 13.05 -11.35 -9.99
CA SER A 203 13.39 -11.86 -8.66
C SER A 203 13.28 -10.79 -7.56
N THR A 204 13.36 -11.23 -6.31
CA THR A 204 13.39 -10.31 -5.16
C THR A 204 14.69 -9.51 -5.14
N GLU A 205 15.81 -10.15 -5.48
CA GLU A 205 17.12 -9.50 -5.56
C GLU A 205 17.12 -8.38 -6.62
N ALA A 206 16.57 -8.65 -7.81
CA ALA A 206 16.40 -7.64 -8.86
C ALA A 206 15.45 -6.52 -8.44
N MET A 207 14.45 -6.82 -7.59
CA MET A 207 13.56 -5.81 -7.03
C MET A 207 14.28 -4.89 -6.03
N ASP A 208 15.10 -5.47 -5.14
CA ASP A 208 15.90 -4.71 -4.20
C ASP A 208 16.93 -3.82 -4.92
N GLU A 209 17.62 -4.34 -5.93
CA GLU A 209 18.52 -3.56 -6.79
C GLU A 209 17.80 -2.41 -7.50
N ALA A 210 16.59 -2.65 -8.01
CA ALA A 210 15.80 -1.62 -8.68
C ALA A 210 15.33 -0.51 -7.72
N VAL A 211 15.03 -0.86 -6.47
CA VAL A 211 14.70 0.13 -5.41
C VAL A 211 15.92 1.00 -5.10
N GLU A 212 17.12 0.43 -5.02
CA GLU A 212 18.36 1.18 -4.73
C GLU A 212 18.78 2.12 -5.87
N GLN A 213 18.35 1.86 -7.10
CA GLN A 213 18.66 2.67 -8.28
C GLN A 213 17.76 3.91 -8.44
N LEU A 214 16.64 3.96 -7.73
CA LEU A 214 15.68 5.07 -7.75
C LEU A 214 16.04 6.15 -6.73
#